data_d744749f29a8a5f6c1411e6235380a96
#
_entry.id   d744749f29a8a5f6c1411e6235380a96
#
_cell.length_a   1.000
_cell.length_b   1.000
_cell.length_c   1.000
_cell.angle_alpha   90.00
_cell.angle_beta   90.00
_cell.angle_gamma   90.00
#
_symmetry.space_group_name_H-M   'P 1'
#
loop_
_entity.id
_entity.type
_entity.pdbx_description
1 polymer ?
#
loop_
_entity_poly.entity_id
_entity_poly.type
_entity_poly.pdbx_seq_one_letter_code
_entity_poly.pdbx_strand_id
1 'polypeptide(L)'
;MKSPQEIVKLMLEKDSFSNWLGIEVLLIEENVCRLGCTIKSDMLNGFEIAHGGITYSLADSCLAFAANSCGYKCVSIETCISHLKKVQLGDYLITEAHKLKEEGKTKTFEITVHNQDALLVARFIGSVHVSSRIW
;
A
#
# COMPACT_ATOMS: atom_id res chain seq x y z
N MET A 1 -23.43 -2.27 -5.11
CA MET A 1 -22.01 -2.58 -4.82
C MET A 1 -21.49 -1.55 -3.82
N LYS A 2 -20.65 -1.97 -2.88
CA LYS A 2 -20.06 -1.05 -1.88
C LYS A 2 -19.13 -0.04 -2.54
N SER A 3 -19.06 1.16 -1.98
CA SER A 3 -18.10 2.18 -2.43
C SER A 3 -16.66 1.79 -2.08
N PRO A 4 -15.64 2.36 -2.76
CA PRO A 4 -14.25 2.16 -2.38
C PRO A 4 -13.97 2.44 -0.90
N GLN A 5 -14.57 3.51 -0.35
CA GLN A 5 -14.41 3.90 1.05
C GLN A 5 -14.99 2.87 2.01
N GLU A 6 -16.17 2.34 1.71
CA GLU A 6 -16.79 1.28 2.51
C GLU A 6 -15.96 0.00 2.50
N ILE A 7 -15.41 -0.37 1.34
CA ILE A 7 -14.55 -1.57 1.22
C ILE A 7 -13.30 -1.44 2.05
N VAL A 8 -12.57 -0.33 1.91
CA VAL A 8 -11.32 -0.10 2.67
C VAL A 8 -11.59 -0.04 4.16
N LYS A 9 -12.69 0.56 4.59
CA LYS A 9 -13.12 0.55 5.99
C LYS A 9 -13.30 -0.87 6.51
N LEU A 10 -14.00 -1.73 5.76
CA LEU A 10 -14.20 -3.14 6.14
C LEU A 10 -12.88 -3.92 6.19
N MET A 11 -11.96 -3.66 5.25
CA MET A 11 -10.62 -4.27 5.28
C MET A 11 -9.87 -3.87 6.54
N LEU A 12 -9.83 -2.58 6.86
CA LEU A 12 -9.10 -2.05 8.02
C LEU A 12 -9.67 -2.53 9.36
N GLU A 13 -10.96 -2.80 9.46
CA GLU A 13 -11.56 -3.35 10.68
C GLU A 13 -10.92 -4.67 11.13
N LYS A 14 -10.36 -5.45 10.19
CA LYS A 14 -9.76 -6.77 10.43
C LYS A 14 -8.26 -6.81 10.16
N ASP A 15 -7.69 -5.72 9.67
CA ASP A 15 -6.27 -5.62 9.31
C ASP A 15 -5.45 -5.10 10.48
N SER A 16 -5.15 -5.98 11.44
CA SER A 16 -4.38 -5.62 12.62
C SER A 16 -2.98 -5.11 12.29
N PHE A 17 -2.36 -5.61 11.22
CA PHE A 17 -1.02 -5.18 10.81
C PHE A 17 -1.01 -3.74 10.30
N SER A 18 -1.91 -3.38 9.39
CA SER A 18 -2.02 -1.99 8.90
C SER A 18 -2.40 -1.02 10.02
N ASN A 19 -3.23 -1.45 10.96
CA ASN A 19 -3.54 -0.65 12.16
C ASN A 19 -2.31 -0.47 13.04
N TRP A 20 -1.48 -1.51 13.22
CA TRP A 20 -0.22 -1.39 13.95
C TRP A 20 0.75 -0.41 13.27
N LEU A 21 0.84 -0.44 11.94
CA LEU A 21 1.64 0.52 11.18
C LEU A 21 1.18 1.97 11.42
N GLY A 22 -0.05 2.19 11.81
CA GLY A 22 -0.63 3.51 11.99
C GLY A 22 -0.96 4.18 10.65
N ILE A 23 -1.39 3.39 9.67
CA ILE A 23 -1.73 3.87 8.33
C ILE A 23 -2.89 4.86 8.40
N GLU A 24 -2.73 6.01 7.74
CA GLU A 24 -3.77 6.98 7.48
C GLU A 24 -4.22 6.86 6.02
N VAL A 25 -5.53 6.73 5.79
CA VAL A 25 -6.09 6.73 4.44
C VAL A 25 -6.29 8.18 4.00
N LEU A 26 -5.48 8.63 3.04
CA LEU A 26 -5.51 10.02 2.55
C LEU A 26 -6.45 10.16 1.34
N LEU A 27 -6.52 9.13 0.50
CA LEU A 27 -7.41 9.10 -0.66
C LEU A 27 -7.72 7.65 -1.01
N ILE A 28 -8.98 7.38 -1.34
CA ILE A 28 -9.41 6.11 -1.92
C ILE A 28 -10.49 6.35 -2.95
N GLU A 29 -10.23 5.86 -4.16
CA GLU A 29 -11.15 5.83 -5.30
C GLU A 29 -10.94 4.50 -6.03
N GLU A 30 -11.75 4.21 -7.03
CA GLU A 30 -11.59 2.97 -7.78
C GLU A 30 -10.19 2.87 -8.43
N ASN A 31 -9.44 1.84 -8.07
CA ASN A 31 -8.04 1.61 -8.49
C ASN A 31 -7.04 2.71 -8.07
N VAL A 32 -7.42 3.57 -7.15
CA VAL A 32 -6.58 4.66 -6.64
C VAL A 32 -6.54 4.60 -5.13
N CYS A 33 -5.33 4.69 -4.57
CA CYS A 33 -5.13 4.73 -3.12
C CYS A 33 -3.93 5.60 -2.79
N ARG A 34 -4.07 6.42 -1.76
CA ARG A 34 -2.97 7.16 -1.15
C ARG A 34 -3.03 6.95 0.36
N LEU A 35 -1.92 6.53 0.94
CA LEU A 35 -1.78 6.30 2.38
C LEU A 35 -0.65 7.14 2.94
N GLY A 36 -0.78 7.52 4.21
CA GLY A 36 0.28 8.15 4.98
C GLY A 36 0.68 7.29 6.18
N CYS A 37 1.95 7.36 6.58
CA CYS A 37 2.45 6.62 7.73
C CYS A 37 3.70 7.30 8.31
N THR A 38 3.72 7.49 9.62
CA THR A 38 4.89 7.98 10.35
C THR A 38 5.77 6.81 10.79
N ILE A 39 7.08 6.90 10.58
CA ILE A 39 8.02 5.87 11.01
C ILE A 39 8.30 6.03 12.51
N LYS A 40 7.98 4.99 13.26
CA LYS A 40 8.13 4.91 14.72
C LYS A 40 9.37 4.10 15.10
N SER A 41 9.81 4.21 16.36
CA SER A 41 11.03 3.55 16.85
C SER A 41 10.98 2.02 16.78
N ASP A 42 9.82 1.40 16.90
CA ASP A 42 9.64 -0.05 16.81
C ASP A 42 9.61 -0.58 15.37
N MET A 43 9.82 0.29 14.39
CA MET A 43 9.92 -0.05 12.96
C MET A 43 11.37 -0.06 12.45
N LEU A 44 12.35 0.21 13.32
CA LEU A 44 13.75 0.32 12.92
C LEU A 44 14.44 -1.05 12.88
N ASN A 45 15.44 -1.16 11.99
CA ASN A 45 16.32 -2.32 11.90
C ASN A 45 17.60 -2.12 12.73
N GLY A 46 18.55 -3.05 12.63
CA GLY A 46 19.81 -2.99 13.36
C GLY A 46 20.75 -1.83 12.98
N PHE A 47 20.46 -1.12 11.90
CA PHE A 47 21.17 0.10 11.48
C PHE A 47 20.48 1.38 11.96
N GLU A 48 19.43 1.26 12.77
CA GLU A 48 18.62 2.37 13.28
C GLU A 48 17.92 3.19 12.18
N ILE A 49 17.62 2.54 11.05
CA ILE A 49 16.78 3.08 9.99
C ILE A 49 15.54 2.20 9.82
N ALA A 50 14.53 2.69 9.14
CA ALA A 50 13.31 1.91 8.92
C ALA A 50 13.64 0.56 8.27
N HIS A 51 13.12 -0.52 8.84
CA HIS A 51 13.25 -1.85 8.26
C HIS A 51 12.60 -1.87 6.87
N GLY A 52 13.28 -2.50 5.90
CA GLY A 52 12.75 -2.63 4.54
C GLY A 52 11.38 -3.27 4.47
N GLY A 53 11.06 -4.17 5.42
CA GLY A 53 9.74 -4.76 5.56
C GLY A 53 8.65 -3.76 5.90
N ILE A 54 8.96 -2.66 6.56
CA ILE A 54 7.98 -1.58 6.86
C ILE A 54 7.57 -0.86 5.58
N THR A 55 8.53 -0.41 4.79
CA THR A 55 8.26 0.26 3.50
C THR A 55 7.53 -0.68 2.56
N TYR A 56 7.95 -1.95 2.51
CA TYR A 56 7.28 -2.99 1.73
C TYR A 56 5.82 -3.15 2.16
N SER A 57 5.56 -3.31 3.45
CA SER A 57 4.20 -3.57 3.98
C SER A 57 3.27 -2.38 3.77
N LEU A 58 3.78 -1.15 3.87
CA LEU A 58 3.01 0.07 3.58
C LEU A 58 2.59 0.09 2.10
N ALA A 59 3.52 -0.23 1.20
CA ALA A 59 3.23 -0.34 -0.24
C ALA A 59 2.25 -1.48 -0.54
N ASP A 60 2.40 -2.61 0.12
CA ASP A 60 1.52 -3.78 -0.04
C ASP A 60 0.09 -3.49 0.42
N SER A 61 -0.10 -2.80 1.54
CA SER A 61 -1.41 -2.34 1.99
C SER A 61 -2.04 -1.38 0.98
N CYS A 62 -1.25 -0.46 0.42
CA CYS A 62 -1.71 0.46 -0.63
C CYS A 62 -2.17 -0.30 -1.88
N LEU A 63 -1.41 -1.31 -2.31
CA LEU A 63 -1.80 -2.21 -3.40
C LEU A 63 -3.13 -2.88 -3.12
N ALA A 64 -3.27 -3.47 -1.93
CA ALA A 64 -4.48 -4.20 -1.55
C ALA A 64 -5.72 -3.31 -1.56
N PHE A 65 -5.62 -2.11 -1.00
CA PHE A 65 -6.74 -1.18 -0.95
C PHE A 65 -7.11 -0.66 -2.34
N ALA A 66 -6.12 -0.29 -3.16
CA ALA A 66 -6.37 0.14 -4.53
C ALA A 66 -7.01 -0.97 -5.38
N ALA A 67 -6.49 -2.18 -5.29
CA ALA A 67 -7.01 -3.31 -6.08
C ALA A 67 -8.44 -3.68 -5.69
N ASN A 68 -8.73 -3.74 -4.39
CA ASN A 68 -10.04 -4.15 -3.88
C ASN A 68 -11.12 -3.07 -4.05
N SER A 69 -10.72 -1.81 -4.25
CA SER A 69 -11.64 -0.68 -4.43
C SER A 69 -12.55 -0.80 -5.65
N CYS A 70 -12.26 -1.72 -6.55
CA CYS A 70 -13.11 -2.01 -7.72
C CYS A 70 -14.40 -2.79 -7.39
N GLY A 71 -14.58 -3.20 -6.13
CA GLY A 71 -15.77 -3.93 -5.67
C GLY A 71 -15.63 -5.44 -5.64
N TYR A 72 -14.57 -5.99 -6.21
CA TYR A 72 -14.29 -7.43 -6.20
C TYR A 72 -13.11 -7.74 -5.25
N LYS A 73 -13.15 -8.91 -4.63
CA LYS A 73 -12.06 -9.37 -3.76
C LYS A 73 -10.84 -9.73 -4.60
N CYS A 74 -9.74 -9.06 -4.31
CA CYS A 74 -8.47 -9.21 -5.00
C CYS A 74 -7.40 -9.69 -4.03
N VAL A 75 -6.51 -10.57 -4.50
CA VAL A 75 -5.35 -11.03 -3.74
C VAL A 75 -4.10 -10.85 -4.58
N SER A 76 -2.99 -10.44 -3.95
CA SER A 76 -1.71 -10.29 -4.64
C SER A 76 -1.15 -11.67 -5.02
N ILE A 77 -0.53 -11.74 -6.20
CA ILE A 77 0.08 -12.95 -6.74
C ILE A 77 1.57 -12.79 -6.96
N GLU A 78 2.04 -11.58 -7.17
CA GLU A 78 3.46 -11.28 -7.37
C GLU A 78 3.73 -9.84 -6.95
N THR A 79 4.78 -9.62 -6.18
CA THR A 79 5.20 -8.29 -5.74
C THR A 79 6.72 -8.18 -5.76
N CYS A 80 7.22 -6.98 -6.06
CA CYS A 80 8.64 -6.67 -6.06
C CYS A 80 8.84 -5.22 -5.63
N ILE A 81 9.83 -4.97 -4.78
CA ILE A 81 10.17 -3.63 -4.31
C ILE A 81 11.63 -3.30 -4.62
N SER A 82 11.86 -2.02 -4.96
CA SER A 82 13.19 -1.41 -5.03
C SER A 82 13.30 -0.35 -3.95
N HIS A 83 14.24 -0.53 -3.04
CA HIS A 83 14.56 0.46 -2.00
C HIS A 83 15.60 1.44 -2.57
N LEU A 84 15.21 2.70 -2.77
CA LEU A 84 16.02 3.70 -3.47
C LEU A 84 16.77 4.61 -2.51
N LYS A 85 16.18 4.93 -1.36
CA LYS A 85 16.75 5.82 -0.34
C LYS A 85 16.43 5.30 1.06
N LYS A 86 17.29 5.62 2.01
CA LYS A 86 17.05 5.31 3.42
C LYS A 86 15.84 6.05 3.94
N VAL A 87 15.08 5.37 4.78
CA VAL A 87 13.95 5.95 5.51
C VAL A 87 14.31 5.98 6.99
N GLN A 88 14.16 7.13 7.62
CA GLN A 88 14.62 7.37 8.98
C GLN A 88 13.47 7.47 9.97
N LEU A 89 13.81 7.30 11.26
CA LEU A 89 12.88 7.55 12.35
C LEU A 89 12.26 8.95 12.20
N GLY A 90 10.94 9.02 12.33
CA GLY A 90 10.19 10.28 12.24
C GLY A 90 9.82 10.69 10.81
N ASP A 91 10.34 10.01 9.78
CA ASP A 91 9.88 10.28 8.41
C ASP A 91 8.37 10.01 8.28
N TYR A 92 7.71 10.87 7.50
CA TYR A 92 6.33 10.67 7.10
C TYR A 92 6.30 10.20 5.65
N LEU A 93 5.85 8.96 5.45
CA LEU A 93 5.80 8.35 4.14
C LEU A 93 4.40 8.49 3.53
N ILE A 94 4.37 8.82 2.25
CA ILE A 94 3.14 8.82 1.45
C ILE A 94 3.31 7.78 0.34
N THR A 95 2.38 6.81 0.29
CA THR A 95 2.30 5.83 -0.79
C THR A 95 1.15 6.15 -1.72
N GLU A 96 1.38 5.95 -3.01
CA GLU A 96 0.36 6.14 -4.04
C GLU A 96 0.34 4.94 -4.99
N ALA A 97 -0.86 4.45 -5.29
CA ALA A 97 -1.07 3.37 -6.23
C ALA A 97 -1.50 3.91 -7.60
N HIS A 98 -0.86 3.42 -8.66
CA HIS A 98 -1.18 3.72 -10.04
C HIS A 98 -1.37 2.41 -10.81
N LYS A 99 -2.57 2.19 -11.37
CA LYS A 99 -2.83 1.02 -12.19
C LYS A 99 -2.05 1.14 -13.52
N LEU A 100 -1.17 0.18 -13.80
CA LEU A 100 -0.38 0.14 -15.02
C LEU A 100 -1.12 -0.58 -16.15
N LYS A 101 -1.74 -1.73 -15.84
CA LYS A 101 -2.45 -2.54 -16.83
C LYS A 101 -3.49 -3.45 -16.19
N GLU A 102 -4.38 -3.95 -17.03
CA GLU A 102 -5.39 -4.93 -16.68
C GLU A 102 -5.53 -5.91 -17.84
N GLU A 103 -5.29 -7.19 -17.58
CA GLU A 103 -5.38 -8.26 -18.56
C GLU A 103 -6.18 -9.44 -17.99
N GLY A 104 -7.39 -9.67 -18.49
CA GLY A 104 -8.28 -10.70 -17.96
C GLY A 104 -8.60 -10.43 -16.48
N LYS A 105 -8.25 -11.37 -15.61
CA LYS A 105 -8.44 -11.26 -14.16
C LYS A 105 -7.19 -10.79 -13.41
N THR A 106 -6.21 -10.25 -14.11
CA THR A 106 -4.97 -9.75 -13.50
C THR A 106 -4.87 -8.24 -13.67
N LYS A 107 -4.63 -7.54 -12.56
CA LYS A 107 -4.30 -6.11 -12.55
C LYS A 107 -2.89 -5.92 -12.03
N THR A 108 -2.14 -5.02 -12.64
CA THR A 108 -0.79 -4.65 -12.19
C THR A 108 -0.75 -3.17 -11.83
N PHE A 109 -0.16 -2.89 -10.67
CA PHE A 109 -0.03 -1.53 -10.13
C PHE A 109 1.44 -1.21 -9.89
N GLU A 110 1.78 0.07 -10.07
CA GLU A 110 2.98 0.66 -9.50
C GLU A 110 2.59 1.40 -8.22
N ILE A 111 3.34 1.17 -7.15
CA ILE A 111 3.20 1.90 -5.89
C ILE A 111 4.48 2.72 -5.70
N THR A 112 4.34 4.03 -5.57
CA THR A 112 5.45 4.92 -5.23
C THR A 112 5.39 5.27 -3.75
N VAL A 113 6.55 5.37 -3.11
CA VAL A 113 6.67 5.80 -1.71
C VAL A 113 7.60 7.00 -1.66
N HIS A 114 7.08 8.12 -1.16
CA HIS A 114 7.82 9.36 -0.98
C HIS A 114 7.89 9.71 0.51
N ASN A 115 8.96 10.39 0.92
CA ASN A 115 9.02 10.98 2.26
C ASN A 115 8.42 12.40 2.28
N GLN A 116 8.49 13.08 3.42
CA GLN A 116 7.95 14.44 3.63
C GLN A 116 8.61 15.52 2.75
N ASP A 117 9.81 15.24 2.23
CA ASP A 117 10.54 16.15 1.31
C ASP A 117 10.28 15.83 -0.15
N ALA A 118 9.23 15.04 -0.45
CA ALA A 118 8.89 14.57 -1.79
C ALA A 118 9.99 13.72 -2.45
N LEU A 119 10.92 13.16 -1.67
CA LEU A 119 11.95 12.27 -2.17
C LEU A 119 11.36 10.87 -2.38
N LEU A 120 11.55 10.31 -3.58
CA LEU A 120 11.15 8.93 -3.88
C LEU A 120 12.08 7.96 -3.15
N VAL A 121 11.56 7.25 -2.15
CA VAL A 121 12.33 6.35 -1.30
C VAL A 121 12.20 4.89 -1.72
N ALA A 122 11.10 4.51 -2.37
CA ALA A 122 10.89 3.17 -2.88
C ALA A 122 9.90 3.14 -4.04
N ARG A 123 10.05 2.11 -4.89
CA ARG A 123 9.09 1.73 -5.93
C ARG A 123 8.72 0.28 -5.75
N PHE A 124 7.44 -0.01 -5.88
CA PHE A 124 6.87 -1.33 -5.69
C PHE A 124 5.98 -1.65 -6.90
N ILE A 125 6.14 -2.83 -7.46
CA ILE A 125 5.27 -3.33 -8.52
C ILE A 125 4.55 -4.55 -8.00
N GLY A 126 3.22 -4.55 -8.09
CA GLY A 126 2.43 -5.68 -7.64
C GLY A 126 1.34 -6.04 -8.63
N SER A 127 1.16 -7.34 -8.84
CA SER A 127 0.06 -7.90 -9.61
C SER A 127 -0.92 -8.60 -8.68
N VAL A 128 -2.20 -8.45 -8.96
CA VAL A 128 -3.29 -9.04 -8.19
C VAL A 128 -4.19 -9.87 -9.09
N HIS A 129 -4.74 -10.93 -8.52
CA HIS A 129 -5.84 -11.68 -9.14
C HIS A 129 -7.17 -11.11 -8.65
N VAL A 130 -8.05 -10.78 -9.60
CA VAL A 130 -9.40 -10.30 -9.34
C VAL A 130 -10.35 -11.49 -9.35
N SER A 131 -10.93 -11.82 -8.20
CA SER A 131 -11.87 -12.93 -8.09
C SER A 131 -13.27 -12.53 -8.56
N SER A 132 -14.17 -13.51 -8.68
CA SER A 132 -15.59 -13.26 -8.95
C SER A 132 -16.39 -12.90 -7.70
N ARG A 133 -15.76 -12.85 -6.52
CA ARG A 133 -16.41 -12.59 -5.24
C ARG A 133 -16.45 -11.10 -4.99
N ILE A 134 -17.65 -10.57 -4.73
CA ILE A 134 -17.85 -9.16 -4.38
C ILE A 134 -17.64 -8.92 -2.88
N TRP A 135 -17.37 -7.69 -2.52
CA TRP A 135 -17.26 -7.22 -1.13
C TRP A 135 -18.63 -7.08 -0.44
#